data_d8cd03c08cb129eb9ccbbb6cde9ccabb
#
_entry.id   d8cd03c08cb129eb9ccbbb6cde9ccabb
#
_cell.length_a   1.000
_cell.length_b   1.000
_cell.length_c   1.000
_cell.angle_alpha   90.00
_cell.angle_beta   90.00
_cell.angle_gamma   90.00
#
_symmetry.space_group_name_H-M   'P 1'
#
loop_
_entity.id
_entity.type
_entity.pdbx_description
1 polymer ?
#
loop_
_entity_poly.entity_id
_entity_poly.type
_entity_poly.pdbx_seq_one_letter_code
_entity_poly.pdbx_strand_id
1 'polypeptide(L)'
;MIDKKRNIEINERLRNLYKKYQKEYLSMYIQRFKDPDPPQRINEFGIIDAERYDTDNGILFIAKETHGWSNEDYSKGIFFRSWLKDMTEHGLHGHASWHPLMWYNLGRWASLLNNPSQDISKLAEIKSISEIGTLAFTNINKVRGESSSGSAYQNLAHADITGCLLRKEIDIIQPMTIVCCGTYQEFIRHVDFNGKVIEMPHPGARIKTKVMLNKLSEQLKQYDSNS
;
A
#
# COMPACT_ATOMS: atom_id res chain seq x y z
N MET A 1 8.55 -17.76 -9.09
CA MET A 1 7.67 -18.00 -10.29
C MET A 1 6.29 -17.41 -10.04
N ILE A 2 5.68 -16.75 -11.03
CA ILE A 2 4.33 -16.16 -10.86
C ILE A 2 3.27 -17.27 -10.85
N ASP A 3 2.53 -17.39 -9.75
CA ASP A 3 1.39 -18.30 -9.61
C ASP A 3 0.08 -17.49 -9.56
N LYS A 4 -0.49 -17.23 -10.73
CA LYS A 4 -1.75 -16.50 -10.89
C LYS A 4 -2.89 -17.06 -10.03
N LYS A 5 -3.02 -18.41 -9.96
CA LYS A 5 -4.10 -19.04 -9.20
C LYS A 5 -3.96 -18.78 -7.71
N ARG A 6 -2.77 -18.97 -7.16
CA ARG A 6 -2.44 -18.65 -5.75
C ARG A 6 -2.69 -17.17 -5.46
N ASN A 7 -2.30 -16.27 -6.35
CA ASN A 7 -2.50 -14.83 -6.19
C ASN A 7 -3.99 -14.44 -6.15
N ILE A 8 -4.83 -15.09 -6.96
CA ILE A 8 -6.29 -14.92 -6.92
C ILE A 8 -6.85 -15.43 -5.58
N GLU A 9 -6.45 -16.62 -5.13
CA GLU A 9 -6.87 -17.19 -3.84
C GLU A 9 -6.48 -16.28 -2.65
N ILE A 10 -5.28 -15.71 -2.66
CA ILE A 10 -4.84 -14.71 -1.68
C ILE A 10 -5.82 -13.51 -1.65
N ASN A 11 -6.14 -12.96 -2.81
CA ASN A 11 -7.07 -11.83 -2.90
C ASN A 11 -8.50 -12.19 -2.44
N GLU A 12 -8.96 -13.39 -2.66
CA GLU A 12 -10.26 -13.87 -2.15
C GLU A 12 -10.26 -14.01 -0.62
N ARG A 13 -9.19 -14.54 -0.05
CA ARG A 13 -9.01 -14.61 1.41
C ARG A 13 -9.01 -13.22 2.05
N LEU A 14 -8.33 -12.25 1.44
CA LEU A 14 -8.32 -10.86 1.88
C LEU A 14 -9.72 -10.24 1.81
N ARG A 15 -10.46 -10.45 0.72
CA ARG A 15 -11.85 -9.99 0.59
C ARG A 15 -12.75 -10.54 1.71
N ASN A 16 -12.61 -11.82 2.03
CA ASN A 16 -13.36 -12.44 3.13
C ASN A 16 -12.94 -11.88 4.49
N LEU A 17 -11.66 -11.60 4.70
CA LEU A 17 -11.16 -10.91 5.88
C LEU A 17 -11.83 -9.54 6.04
N TYR A 18 -11.83 -8.71 5.00
CA TYR A 18 -12.45 -7.38 5.04
C TYR A 18 -13.96 -7.45 5.32
N LYS A 19 -14.68 -8.34 4.65
CA LYS A 19 -16.12 -8.56 4.92
C LYS A 19 -16.39 -8.92 6.39
N LYS A 20 -15.55 -9.79 6.97
CA LYS A 20 -15.69 -10.21 8.37
C LYS A 20 -15.51 -9.05 9.35
N TYR A 21 -14.53 -8.18 9.12
CA TYR A 21 -14.17 -7.10 10.04
C TYR A 21 -14.82 -5.75 9.72
N GLN A 22 -15.49 -5.60 8.59
CA GLN A 22 -16.06 -4.33 8.13
C GLN A 22 -16.96 -3.69 9.18
N LYS A 23 -17.92 -4.45 9.74
CA LYS A 23 -18.89 -3.91 10.71
C LYS A 23 -18.19 -3.38 11.97
N GLU A 24 -17.24 -4.14 12.51
CA GLU A 24 -16.49 -3.76 13.69
C GLU A 24 -15.62 -2.52 13.44
N TYR A 25 -14.89 -2.51 12.33
CA TYR A 25 -14.04 -1.39 11.96
C TYR A 25 -14.83 -0.09 11.74
N LEU A 26 -15.95 -0.15 11.01
CA LEU A 26 -16.80 1.00 10.77
C LEU A 26 -17.51 1.48 12.05
N SER A 27 -17.91 0.58 12.94
CA SER A 27 -18.47 0.96 14.24
C SER A 27 -17.45 1.72 15.09
N MET A 28 -16.20 1.26 15.13
CA MET A 28 -15.10 1.94 15.81
C MET A 28 -14.85 3.33 15.18
N TYR A 29 -14.85 3.43 13.84
CA TYR A 29 -14.71 4.71 13.15
C TYR A 29 -15.81 5.69 13.56
N ILE A 30 -17.08 5.30 13.46
CA ILE A 30 -18.25 6.15 13.77
C ILE A 30 -18.22 6.61 15.23
N GLN A 31 -17.81 5.76 16.17
CA GLN A 31 -17.70 6.12 17.58
C GLN A 31 -16.60 7.16 17.85
N ARG A 32 -15.53 7.14 17.06
CA ARG A 32 -14.37 8.04 17.25
C ARG A 32 -14.47 9.35 16.49
N PHE A 33 -15.22 9.36 15.38
CA PHE A 33 -15.30 10.50 14.48
C PHE A 33 -16.76 10.94 14.29
N LYS A 34 -16.98 12.24 14.41
CA LYS A 34 -18.27 12.87 14.07
C LYS A 34 -18.29 13.22 12.59
N ASP A 35 -18.05 12.21 11.73
CA ASP A 35 -18.12 12.40 10.28
C ASP A 35 -19.59 12.48 9.84
N PRO A 36 -20.04 13.55 9.18
CA PRO A 36 -21.43 13.67 8.71
C PRO A 36 -21.77 12.70 7.59
N ASP A 37 -20.76 12.18 6.88
CA ASP A 37 -20.89 11.19 5.82
C ASP A 37 -19.89 10.04 6.06
N PRO A 38 -20.10 9.20 7.09
CA PRO A 38 -19.13 8.18 7.45
C PRO A 38 -18.95 7.15 6.31
N PRO A 39 -17.75 6.56 6.18
CA PRO A 39 -17.51 5.54 5.18
C PRO A 39 -18.44 4.35 5.39
N GLN A 40 -19.06 3.87 4.30
CA GLN A 40 -19.97 2.73 4.32
C GLN A 40 -19.26 1.40 4.16
N ARG A 41 -18.01 1.43 3.69
CA ARG A 41 -17.17 0.25 3.49
C ARG A 41 -15.72 0.56 3.84
N ILE A 42 -14.98 -0.49 4.17
CA ILE A 42 -13.52 -0.45 4.18
C ILE A 42 -12.98 -0.75 2.79
N ASN A 43 -11.81 -0.21 2.47
CA ASN A 43 -11.15 -0.45 1.20
C ASN A 43 -10.64 -1.89 1.11
N GLU A 44 -10.74 -2.49 -0.07
CA GLU A 44 -10.12 -3.77 -0.38
C GLU A 44 -8.71 -3.54 -0.92
N PHE A 45 -7.74 -4.13 -0.24
CA PHE A 45 -6.32 -4.14 -0.59
C PHE A 45 -5.86 -5.54 -0.96
N GLY A 46 -4.60 -5.70 -1.33
CA GLY A 46 -3.99 -6.99 -1.63
C GLY A 46 -3.07 -6.94 -2.83
N ILE A 47 -2.92 -8.07 -3.51
CA ILE A 47 -2.12 -8.20 -4.73
C ILE A 47 -2.81 -7.41 -5.85
N ILE A 48 -2.10 -6.45 -6.43
CA ILE A 48 -2.65 -5.52 -7.42
C ILE A 48 -2.97 -6.25 -8.71
N ASP A 49 -1.97 -6.94 -9.28
CA ASP A 49 -2.17 -7.76 -10.46
C ASP A 49 -1.70 -9.20 -10.23
N ALA A 50 -2.66 -10.12 -10.23
CA ALA A 50 -2.39 -11.54 -9.99
C ALA A 50 -1.50 -12.20 -11.07
N GLU A 51 -1.40 -11.59 -12.25
CA GLU A 51 -0.57 -12.10 -13.35
C GLU A 51 0.88 -11.60 -13.26
N ARG A 52 1.16 -10.63 -12.38
CA ARG A 52 2.47 -9.98 -12.30
C ARG A 52 3.14 -10.12 -10.93
N TYR A 53 2.38 -10.45 -9.88
CA TYR A 53 2.93 -10.58 -8.53
C TYR A 53 3.70 -11.90 -8.38
N ASP A 54 4.98 -11.79 -8.00
CA ASP A 54 5.81 -12.95 -7.68
C ASP A 54 5.67 -13.31 -6.20
N THR A 55 4.96 -14.39 -5.90
CA THR A 55 4.68 -14.82 -4.53
C THR A 55 5.94 -15.24 -3.77
N ASP A 56 6.94 -15.75 -4.47
CA ASP A 56 8.20 -16.23 -3.85
C ASP A 56 9.11 -15.06 -3.42
N ASN A 57 8.99 -13.90 -4.10
CA ASN A 57 9.71 -12.66 -3.76
C ASN A 57 8.74 -11.52 -3.42
N GLY A 58 7.61 -11.85 -2.85
CA GLY A 58 6.49 -10.93 -2.65
C GLY A 58 6.85 -9.64 -1.95
N ILE A 59 6.45 -8.51 -2.53
CA ILE A 59 6.66 -7.17 -2.01
C ILE A 59 5.32 -6.58 -1.60
N LEU A 60 5.21 -6.12 -0.34
CA LEU A 60 4.03 -5.42 0.18
C LEU A 60 4.37 -3.97 0.49
N PHE A 61 3.66 -3.03 -0.12
CA PHE A 61 3.70 -1.62 0.24
C PHE A 61 2.63 -1.30 1.27
N ILE A 62 3.01 -0.62 2.36
CA ILE A 62 2.11 -0.17 3.42
C ILE A 62 2.09 1.35 3.43
N ALA A 63 0.98 1.95 3.01
CA ALA A 63 0.78 3.39 3.03
C ALA A 63 -0.17 3.80 4.18
N LYS A 64 -0.47 5.10 4.31
CA LYS A 64 -1.24 5.63 5.44
C LYS A 64 -2.73 5.36 5.29
N GLU A 65 -3.35 6.01 4.32
CA GLU A 65 -4.80 6.01 4.08
C GLU A 65 -5.10 6.45 2.64
N THR A 66 -6.30 6.15 2.15
CA THR A 66 -6.76 6.60 0.85
C THR A 66 -7.31 8.02 0.93
N HIS A 67 -6.75 8.94 0.14
CA HIS A 67 -7.27 10.28 0.00
C HIS A 67 -8.22 10.38 -1.21
N GLY A 68 -9.30 11.16 -1.08
CA GLY A 68 -10.24 11.43 -2.17
C GLY A 68 -11.22 10.29 -2.50
N TRP A 69 -11.23 9.20 -1.74
CA TRP A 69 -12.17 8.10 -1.92
C TRP A 69 -13.52 8.43 -1.26
N SER A 70 -14.63 8.18 -1.95
CA SER A 70 -15.97 8.54 -1.48
C SER A 70 -16.92 7.33 -1.40
N ASN A 71 -18.06 7.51 -0.72
CA ASN A 71 -19.12 6.51 -0.73
C ASN A 71 -19.71 6.32 -2.15
N GLU A 72 -19.63 7.35 -3.01
CA GLU A 72 -20.06 7.27 -4.40
C GLU A 72 -19.19 6.31 -5.22
N ASP A 73 -17.88 6.27 -4.97
CA ASP A 73 -16.97 5.32 -5.64
C ASP A 73 -17.37 3.88 -5.33
N TYR A 74 -17.69 3.59 -4.07
CA TYR A 74 -18.18 2.27 -3.67
C TYR A 74 -19.53 1.92 -4.28
N SER A 75 -20.45 2.87 -4.40
CA SER A 75 -21.77 2.65 -5.01
C SER A 75 -21.66 2.31 -6.51
N LYS A 76 -20.62 2.81 -7.17
CA LYS A 76 -20.27 2.50 -8.56
C LYS A 76 -19.50 1.18 -8.71
N GLY A 77 -19.24 0.46 -7.60
CA GLY A 77 -18.47 -0.77 -7.61
C GLY A 77 -16.97 -0.57 -7.85
N ILE A 78 -16.47 0.66 -7.67
CA ILE A 78 -15.05 0.97 -7.80
C ILE A 78 -14.37 0.63 -6.47
N PHE A 79 -13.43 -0.31 -6.49
CA PHE A 79 -12.63 -0.70 -5.35
C PHE A 79 -11.19 -0.26 -5.55
N PHE A 80 -10.53 0.17 -4.46
CA PHE A 80 -9.18 0.74 -4.52
C PHE A 80 -8.19 -0.15 -5.26
N ARG A 81 -8.19 -1.45 -5.00
CA ARG A 81 -7.29 -2.38 -5.67
C ARG A 81 -7.54 -2.51 -7.17
N SER A 82 -8.80 -2.65 -7.60
CA SER A 82 -9.16 -2.73 -9.03
C SER A 82 -8.85 -1.44 -9.77
N TRP A 83 -9.10 -0.29 -9.14
CA TRP A 83 -8.72 1.02 -9.66
C TRP A 83 -7.21 1.17 -9.79
N LEU A 84 -6.43 0.68 -8.80
CA LEU A 84 -4.98 0.73 -8.86
C LEU A 84 -4.44 -0.17 -9.97
N LYS A 85 -5.02 -1.37 -10.17
CA LYS A 85 -4.69 -2.23 -11.30
C LYS A 85 -4.97 -1.54 -12.64
N ASP A 86 -6.14 -0.95 -12.80
CA ASP A 86 -6.52 -0.23 -14.00
C ASP A 86 -5.53 0.90 -14.34
N MET A 87 -5.09 1.66 -13.34
CA MET A 87 -4.05 2.67 -13.52
C MET A 87 -2.71 2.08 -13.99
N THR A 88 -2.33 0.89 -13.54
CA THR A 88 -1.06 0.27 -13.98
C THR A 88 -1.10 -0.16 -15.45
N GLU A 89 -2.28 -0.41 -15.99
CA GLU A 89 -2.53 -0.82 -17.38
C GLU A 89 -2.75 0.40 -18.33
N HIS A 90 -3.47 1.42 -17.85
CA HIS A 90 -3.94 2.52 -18.69
C HIS A 90 -3.32 3.89 -18.36
N GLY A 91 -2.50 3.97 -17.30
CA GLY A 91 -1.88 5.21 -16.85
C GLY A 91 -2.72 5.95 -15.80
N LEU A 92 -2.16 7.07 -15.31
CA LEU A 92 -2.82 7.86 -14.26
C LEU A 92 -4.10 8.52 -14.73
N HIS A 93 -5.19 8.32 -13.99
CA HIS A 93 -6.47 8.96 -14.21
C HIS A 93 -7.19 9.33 -12.90
N GLY A 94 -8.29 10.09 -13.00
CA GLY A 94 -9.07 10.53 -11.85
C GLY A 94 -8.23 11.29 -10.82
N HIS A 95 -8.44 11.02 -9.54
CA HIS A 95 -7.72 11.67 -8.43
C HIS A 95 -6.20 11.45 -8.45
N ALA A 96 -5.72 10.35 -9.03
CA ALA A 96 -4.28 10.08 -9.13
C ALA A 96 -3.55 11.10 -10.01
N SER A 97 -4.22 11.64 -11.02
CA SER A 97 -3.64 12.66 -11.92
C SER A 97 -3.36 13.99 -11.22
N TRP A 98 -3.98 14.26 -10.05
CA TRP A 98 -3.74 15.48 -9.26
C TRP A 98 -2.44 15.41 -8.45
N HIS A 99 -1.96 14.21 -8.13
CA HIS A 99 -0.74 13.97 -7.37
C HIS A 99 0.19 12.97 -8.07
N PRO A 100 0.55 13.20 -9.34
CA PRO A 100 1.24 12.22 -10.16
C PRO A 100 2.60 11.82 -9.60
N LEU A 101 3.29 12.73 -8.92
CA LEU A 101 4.62 12.48 -8.36
C LEU A 101 4.61 11.34 -7.33
N MET A 102 3.57 11.27 -6.50
CA MET A 102 3.41 10.18 -5.52
C MET A 102 3.38 8.81 -6.21
N TRP A 103 2.58 8.68 -7.26
CA TRP A 103 2.42 7.45 -8.01
C TRP A 103 3.67 7.08 -8.82
N TYR A 104 4.31 8.08 -9.44
CA TYR A 104 5.58 7.85 -10.14
C TYR A 104 6.69 7.42 -9.18
N ASN A 105 6.73 7.95 -7.95
CA ASN A 105 7.69 7.49 -6.95
C ASN A 105 7.42 6.04 -6.54
N LEU A 106 6.16 5.64 -6.32
CA LEU A 106 5.80 4.24 -6.05
C LEU A 106 6.23 3.32 -7.20
N GLY A 107 5.97 3.70 -8.45
CA GLY A 107 6.39 2.94 -9.63
C GLY A 107 7.92 2.78 -9.73
N ARG A 108 8.66 3.85 -9.45
CA ARG A 108 10.14 3.82 -9.43
C ARG A 108 10.68 2.93 -8.31
N TRP A 109 10.06 2.97 -7.12
CA TRP A 109 10.46 2.11 -6.01
C TRP A 109 10.18 0.64 -6.33
N ALA A 110 9.01 0.34 -6.89
CA ALA A 110 8.69 -1.01 -7.37
C ALA A 110 9.71 -1.51 -8.40
N SER A 111 10.05 -0.66 -9.37
CA SER A 111 11.06 -0.97 -10.38
C SER A 111 12.44 -1.26 -9.76
N LEU A 112 12.89 -0.43 -8.82
CA LEU A 112 14.18 -0.62 -8.16
C LEU A 112 14.21 -1.88 -7.27
N LEU A 113 13.10 -2.21 -6.61
CA LEU A 113 12.98 -3.43 -5.80
C LEU A 113 13.03 -4.70 -6.68
N ASN A 114 12.38 -4.66 -7.84
CA ASN A 114 12.40 -5.78 -8.79
C ASN A 114 13.76 -5.93 -9.50
N ASN A 115 14.51 -4.84 -9.66
CA ASN A 115 15.83 -4.85 -10.29
C ASN A 115 16.76 -3.85 -9.58
N PRO A 116 17.45 -4.25 -8.50
CA PRO A 116 18.30 -3.37 -7.71
C PRO A 116 19.53 -2.81 -8.43
N SER A 117 19.90 -3.37 -9.60
CA SER A 117 21.04 -2.93 -10.40
C SER A 117 20.75 -1.77 -11.33
N GLN A 118 19.50 -1.25 -11.36
CA GLN A 118 19.12 -0.15 -12.25
C GLN A 118 19.88 1.15 -11.94
N ASP A 119 20.18 1.90 -13.02
CA ASP A 119 20.73 3.26 -12.93
C ASP A 119 19.69 4.20 -12.29
N ILE A 120 19.98 4.63 -11.06
CA ILE A 120 19.10 5.53 -10.28
C ILE A 120 18.86 6.85 -11.01
N SER A 121 19.85 7.38 -11.76
CA SER A 121 19.68 8.65 -12.47
C SER A 121 18.66 8.52 -13.60
N LYS A 122 18.73 7.44 -14.37
CA LYS A 122 17.74 7.14 -15.41
C LYS A 122 16.36 6.83 -14.82
N LEU A 123 16.33 6.02 -13.74
CA LEU A 123 15.10 5.66 -13.07
C LEU A 123 14.36 6.89 -12.51
N ALA A 124 15.09 7.89 -12.00
CA ALA A 124 14.51 9.13 -11.49
C ALA A 124 13.72 9.94 -12.52
N GLU A 125 14.02 9.76 -13.80
CA GLU A 125 13.36 10.46 -14.93
C GLU A 125 12.11 9.72 -15.43
N ILE A 126 11.96 8.43 -15.10
CA ILE A 126 10.84 7.61 -15.55
C ILE A 126 9.53 8.10 -14.92
N LYS A 127 8.52 8.32 -15.75
CA LYS A 127 7.14 8.66 -15.34
C LYS A 127 6.20 7.50 -15.66
N SER A 128 6.45 6.36 -15.03
CA SER A 128 5.64 5.15 -15.20
C SER A 128 5.17 4.63 -13.83
N ILE A 129 4.00 4.04 -13.82
CA ILE A 129 3.41 3.38 -12.66
C ILE A 129 3.16 1.88 -12.91
N SER A 130 3.51 1.40 -14.09
CA SER A 130 3.29 0.01 -14.49
C SER A 130 3.84 -0.98 -13.46
N GLU A 131 5.04 -0.74 -12.91
CA GLU A 131 5.66 -1.64 -11.93
C GLU A 131 4.90 -1.76 -10.60
N ILE A 132 3.96 -0.86 -10.30
CA ILE A 132 3.07 -1.00 -9.13
C ILE A 132 2.23 -2.29 -9.25
N GLY A 133 1.92 -2.75 -10.47
CA GLY A 133 1.22 -4.01 -10.71
C GLY A 133 1.94 -5.26 -10.19
N THR A 134 3.25 -5.19 -9.97
CA THR A 134 4.04 -6.32 -9.42
C THR A 134 3.98 -6.43 -7.89
N LEU A 135 3.22 -5.57 -7.23
CA LEU A 135 3.19 -5.44 -5.77
C LEU A 135 1.87 -5.96 -5.18
N ALA A 136 1.91 -6.26 -3.88
CA ALA A 136 0.76 -6.15 -3.00
C ALA A 136 0.77 -4.76 -2.35
N PHE A 137 -0.42 -4.24 -2.03
CA PHE A 137 -0.59 -2.92 -1.44
C PHE A 137 -1.62 -2.97 -0.31
N THR A 138 -1.35 -2.25 0.77
CA THR A 138 -2.31 -1.99 1.84
C THR A 138 -2.11 -0.62 2.46
N ASN A 139 -3.11 -0.16 3.21
CA ASN A 139 -3.00 1.02 4.05
C ASN A 139 -3.11 0.64 5.53
N ILE A 140 -2.49 1.42 6.40
CA ILE A 140 -2.73 1.32 7.84
C ILE A 140 -4.23 1.53 8.10
N ASN A 141 -4.78 2.68 7.72
CA ASN A 141 -6.21 2.95 7.85
C ASN A 141 -6.98 2.40 6.64
N LYS A 142 -8.03 1.63 6.91
CA LYS A 142 -8.81 0.91 5.89
C LYS A 142 -9.93 1.73 5.27
N VAL A 143 -10.11 2.95 5.71
CA VAL A 143 -11.11 3.90 5.21
C VAL A 143 -10.44 5.13 4.61
N ARG A 144 -11.26 5.99 4.01
CA ARG A 144 -10.78 7.28 3.50
C ARG A 144 -10.16 8.12 4.61
N GLY A 145 -9.14 8.89 4.27
CA GLY A 145 -8.48 9.86 5.11
C GLY A 145 -8.62 11.28 4.57
N GLU A 146 -8.14 12.22 5.36
CA GLU A 146 -8.06 13.63 5.00
C GLU A 146 -6.79 13.94 4.19
N SER A 147 -6.70 15.17 3.67
CA SER A 147 -5.52 15.63 2.91
C SER A 147 -4.22 15.69 3.72
N SER A 148 -4.33 15.68 5.05
CA SER A 148 -3.18 15.65 5.96
C SER A 148 -3.42 14.65 7.09
N SER A 149 -2.38 13.89 7.44
CA SER A 149 -2.43 12.94 8.57
C SER A 149 -2.43 13.71 9.89
N GLY A 150 -3.62 13.92 10.45
CA GLY A 150 -3.83 14.58 11.74
C GLY A 150 -4.07 13.59 12.89
N SER A 151 -4.62 14.09 13.99
CA SER A 151 -5.01 13.27 15.16
C SER A 151 -6.00 12.15 14.80
N ALA A 152 -6.87 12.39 13.83
CA ALA A 152 -7.81 11.39 13.32
C ALA A 152 -7.09 10.17 12.76
N TYR A 153 -6.09 10.37 11.89
CA TYR A 153 -5.25 9.31 11.38
C TYR A 153 -4.60 8.51 12.52
N GLN A 154 -3.96 9.20 13.47
CA GLN A 154 -3.26 8.55 14.59
C GLN A 154 -4.20 7.69 15.43
N ASN A 155 -5.40 8.18 15.72
CA ASN A 155 -6.39 7.45 16.51
C ASN A 155 -6.85 6.15 15.84
N LEU A 156 -7.00 6.14 14.51
CA LEU A 156 -7.30 4.93 13.74
C LEU A 156 -6.08 4.01 13.63
N ALA A 157 -4.92 4.59 13.31
CA ALA A 157 -3.69 3.84 13.12
C ALA A 157 -3.26 3.07 14.38
N HIS A 158 -3.59 3.60 15.56
CA HIS A 158 -3.24 2.98 16.85
C HIS A 158 -4.34 2.05 17.41
N ALA A 159 -5.47 1.88 16.71
CA ALA A 159 -6.54 1.01 17.18
C ALA A 159 -6.17 -0.47 17.05
N ASP A 160 -6.56 -1.28 18.05
CA ASP A 160 -6.27 -2.72 18.07
C ASP A 160 -6.81 -3.46 16.84
N ILE A 161 -8.00 -3.07 16.37
CA ILE A 161 -8.60 -3.65 15.17
C ILE A 161 -7.77 -3.34 13.91
N THR A 162 -7.15 -2.17 13.82
CA THR A 162 -6.23 -1.80 12.72
C THR A 162 -5.01 -2.72 12.73
N GLY A 163 -4.40 -2.91 13.89
CA GLY A 163 -3.29 -3.84 14.06
C GLY A 163 -3.67 -5.29 13.80
N CYS A 164 -4.87 -5.70 14.24
CA CYS A 164 -5.38 -7.05 13.97
C CYS A 164 -5.55 -7.30 12.46
N LEU A 165 -6.14 -6.34 11.74
CA LEU A 165 -6.30 -6.45 10.28
C LEU A 165 -4.95 -6.49 9.58
N LEU A 166 -4.02 -5.60 9.94
CA LEU A 166 -2.70 -5.52 9.31
C LEU A 166 -1.91 -6.85 9.48
N ARG A 167 -1.90 -7.42 10.69
CA ARG A 167 -1.27 -8.74 10.91
C ARG A 167 -1.88 -9.82 10.03
N LYS A 168 -3.22 -9.91 9.99
CA LYS A 168 -3.92 -10.92 9.17
C LYS A 168 -3.71 -10.74 7.68
N GLU A 169 -3.60 -9.51 7.19
CA GLU A 169 -3.24 -9.23 5.80
C GLU A 169 -1.84 -9.77 5.48
N ILE A 170 -0.88 -9.51 6.35
CA ILE A 170 0.51 -9.99 6.20
C ILE A 170 0.55 -11.52 6.24
N ASP A 171 -0.18 -12.14 7.17
CA ASP A 171 -0.29 -13.61 7.28
C ASP A 171 -0.93 -14.25 6.04
N ILE A 172 -1.81 -13.53 5.35
CA ILE A 172 -2.46 -14.02 4.13
C ILE A 172 -1.57 -13.80 2.91
N ILE A 173 -0.93 -12.62 2.78
CA ILE A 173 -0.08 -12.26 1.64
C ILE A 173 1.27 -12.96 1.72
N GLN A 174 1.83 -13.12 2.93
CA GLN A 174 3.15 -13.69 3.19
C GLN A 174 4.25 -13.01 2.37
N PRO A 175 4.40 -11.67 2.45
CA PRO A 175 5.43 -10.98 1.69
C PRO A 175 6.83 -11.32 2.21
N MET A 176 7.84 -11.32 1.33
CA MET A 176 9.25 -11.41 1.71
C MET A 176 9.82 -10.04 2.09
N THR A 177 9.28 -8.99 1.50
CA THR A 177 9.70 -7.61 1.73
C THR A 177 8.49 -6.72 2.02
N ILE A 178 8.58 -5.94 3.09
CA ILE A 178 7.59 -4.90 3.41
C ILE A 178 8.25 -3.53 3.24
N VAL A 179 7.59 -2.62 2.52
CA VAL A 179 8.01 -1.22 2.36
C VAL A 179 7.01 -0.32 3.07
N CYS A 180 7.43 0.28 4.17
CA CYS A 180 6.64 1.23 4.94
C CYS A 180 6.74 2.63 4.31
N CYS A 181 5.68 3.08 3.66
CA CYS A 181 5.60 4.35 2.92
C CYS A 181 5.22 5.51 3.86
N GLY A 182 6.11 5.88 4.77
CA GLY A 182 5.86 6.85 5.84
C GLY A 182 4.99 6.29 6.98
N THR A 183 5.04 4.98 7.19
CA THR A 183 4.19 4.22 8.13
C THR A 183 5.00 3.27 9.02
N TYR A 184 6.31 3.45 9.09
CA TYR A 184 7.19 2.52 9.81
C TYR A 184 6.84 2.43 11.31
N GLN A 185 6.57 3.58 11.96
CA GLN A 185 6.25 3.62 13.40
C GLN A 185 4.91 2.93 13.72
N GLU A 186 3.91 3.11 12.85
CA GLU A 186 2.62 2.43 12.97
C GLU A 186 2.76 0.93 12.71
N PHE A 187 3.58 0.56 11.73
CA PHE A 187 3.85 -0.84 11.40
C PHE A 187 4.48 -1.59 12.57
N ILE A 188 5.61 -1.12 13.12
CA ILE A 188 6.33 -1.80 14.20
C ILE A 188 5.54 -1.86 15.52
N ARG A 189 4.57 -0.95 15.71
CA ARG A 189 3.66 -1.00 16.85
C ARG A 189 2.76 -2.24 16.83
N HIS A 190 2.39 -2.70 15.64
CA HIS A 190 1.38 -3.74 15.45
C HIS A 190 1.94 -5.08 14.99
N VAL A 191 3.09 -5.07 14.34
CA VAL A 191 3.61 -6.24 13.62
C VAL A 191 5.04 -6.51 14.04
N ASP A 192 5.29 -7.73 14.47
CA ASP A 192 6.61 -8.33 14.54
C ASP A 192 6.82 -9.15 13.27
N PHE A 193 7.80 -8.76 12.46
CA PHE A 193 8.01 -9.34 11.14
C PHE A 193 9.48 -9.72 10.94
N ASN A 194 9.73 -10.99 10.65
CA ASN A 194 11.07 -11.53 10.52
C ASN A 194 11.68 -11.40 9.12
N GLY A 195 10.95 -10.82 8.16
CA GLY A 195 11.43 -10.56 6.79
C GLY A 195 12.09 -9.19 6.65
N LYS A 196 12.37 -8.80 5.42
CA LYS A 196 12.95 -7.50 5.07
C LYS A 196 11.92 -6.37 5.27
N VAL A 197 12.22 -5.39 6.12
CA VAL A 197 11.40 -4.18 6.33
C VAL A 197 12.19 -2.95 5.91
N ILE A 198 11.66 -2.21 4.95
CA ILE A 198 12.27 -1.01 4.37
C ILE A 198 11.48 0.22 4.81
N GLU A 199 12.16 1.16 5.47
CA GLU A 199 11.56 2.43 5.88
C GLU A 199 11.76 3.50 4.80
N MET A 200 10.68 3.88 4.14
CA MET A 200 10.68 4.97 3.16
C MET A 200 9.82 6.14 3.66
N PRO A 201 10.15 7.39 3.29
CA PRO A 201 9.25 8.51 3.51
C PRO A 201 7.94 8.31 2.74
N HIS A 202 6.91 9.12 3.04
CA HIS A 202 5.70 9.11 2.22
C HIS A 202 6.06 9.42 0.74
N PRO A 203 5.54 8.68 -0.25
CA PRO A 203 5.96 8.84 -1.65
C PRO A 203 5.62 10.21 -2.25
N GLY A 204 4.64 10.93 -1.67
CA GLY A 204 4.33 12.32 -1.98
C GLY A 204 5.11 13.36 -1.16
N ALA A 205 6.07 12.96 -0.33
CA ALA A 205 6.89 13.90 0.44
C ALA A 205 7.68 14.84 -0.47
N ARG A 206 7.91 16.08 -0.01
CA ARG A 206 8.69 17.10 -0.73
C ARG A 206 10.20 16.82 -0.66
N ILE A 207 10.59 15.62 -1.07
CA ILE A 207 11.97 15.15 -1.13
C ILE A 207 12.30 14.85 -2.61
N LYS A 208 13.51 15.22 -3.05
CA LYS A 208 13.93 14.94 -4.44
C LYS A 208 13.89 13.43 -4.69
N THR A 209 13.29 13.03 -5.81
CA THR A 209 13.14 11.61 -6.22
C THR A 209 14.45 10.83 -6.14
N LYS A 210 15.54 11.40 -6.62
CA LYS A 210 16.87 10.76 -6.60
C LYS A 210 17.35 10.48 -5.17
N VAL A 211 17.04 11.36 -4.19
CA VAL A 211 17.39 11.15 -2.77
C VAL A 211 16.61 9.97 -2.20
N MET A 212 15.32 9.86 -2.52
CA MET A 212 14.50 8.72 -2.10
C MET A 212 14.98 7.41 -2.71
N LEU A 213 15.33 7.40 -4.00
CA LEU A 213 15.84 6.21 -4.67
C LEU A 213 17.21 5.77 -4.12
N ASN A 214 18.11 6.71 -3.80
CA ASN A 214 19.38 6.40 -3.14
C ASN A 214 19.14 5.77 -1.76
N LYS A 215 18.24 6.36 -0.95
CA LYS A 215 17.86 5.78 0.36
C LYS A 215 17.36 4.34 0.21
N LEU A 216 16.50 4.07 -0.76
CA LEU A 216 15.99 2.72 -1.03
C LEU A 216 17.13 1.77 -1.42
N SER A 217 17.98 2.18 -2.35
CA SER A 217 19.14 1.39 -2.79
C SER A 217 20.11 1.06 -1.65
N GLU A 218 20.37 2.02 -0.77
CA GLU A 218 21.23 1.82 0.41
C GLU A 218 20.65 0.78 1.37
N GLN A 219 19.35 0.85 1.66
CA GLN A 219 18.69 -0.14 2.50
C GLN A 219 18.70 -1.55 1.88
N LEU A 220 18.50 -1.67 0.56
CA LEU A 220 18.60 -2.95 -0.14
C LEU A 220 19.99 -3.57 0.02
N LYS A 221 21.07 -2.80 -0.18
CA LYS A 221 22.45 -3.26 -0.02
C LYS A 221 22.77 -3.71 1.41
N GLN A 222 22.24 -3.01 2.43
CA GLN A 222 22.43 -3.39 3.84
C GLN A 222 21.82 -4.75 4.16
N TYR A 223 20.65 -5.07 3.58
CA TYR A 223 20.04 -6.38 3.77
C TYR A 223 20.84 -7.50 3.09
N ASP A 224 21.31 -7.27 1.86
CA ASP A 224 22.04 -8.27 1.09
C ASP A 224 23.43 -8.57 1.71
N SER A 225 24.02 -7.62 2.46
CA SER A 225 25.30 -7.82 3.17
C SER A 225 25.15 -8.54 4.52
N ASN A 226 23.95 -8.65 5.07
CA ASN A 226 23.65 -9.29 6.35
C ASN A 226 23.00 -10.68 6.19
N SER A 227 22.74 -11.11 4.97
CA SER A 227 22.17 -12.42 4.60
C SER A 227 23.26 -13.40 4.17
#